data_ab2349c8aad13a34adc178aad62adc28
#
_entry.id   ab2349c8aad13a34adc178aad62adc28
#
_cell.length_a   1.000
_cell.length_b   1.000
_cell.length_c   1.000
_cell.angle_alpha   90.00
_cell.angle_beta   90.00
_cell.angle_gamma   90.00
#
_symmetry.space_group_name_H-M   'P 1'
#
loop_
_entity.id
_entity.type
_entity.pdbx_description
1 polymer ?
#
loop_
_entity_poly.entity_id
_entity_poly.type
_entity_poly.pdbx_seq_one_letter_code
_entity_poly.pdbx_strand_id
1 'polypeptide(L)'
;MRKPILYLLFILSFTSLYGQRVMENLDRGVVAVRHKPDSVFISWRLLGTEPENLLFNIYRTSGNGTPVKINSKPISTGTNFIDTKADLTQITSYTVNAIINGKESDRSKPFIIPANSPVRQYLSIPLQTPTGYRPHDASAGDLDGDGEYELVLHQVGKGLDNSFNGLTDKPVLQAYKLDGTLLWTINLGRNIREGEHYTQFIVIDMDGDGKAEVAMKTADGTIDGKGKVIGDSTKDYRSKEARTLGKVLEGPEFFTVFNGETGAALATTDYIPSRYPTDGWGGPGGNGGNDNTGNRADRFLACAAYLDGKLPSVVMCRGYYGRTVLAAWDYRNGKLTSRWVFDTKDGKNPFSGQGNHNLSVVDVDADGKDEIVYGAMVVDDNGKGLFSTGFRHGDALHVSDLDLSKPGLEVFGPHEIEDHSKGDSGYVKDAGPGVAVYSARTGEVYFKGAIDTDVGRGVAENIDGDNPGAEMWWSGSNGLHNMKGEKVGPNPTSNGFVIWWDADFTRELVSGGRIEKYKAGTIFNAQEGTSARFRNPNLTADLFGDWREEIIFSNGPDELRIYTTTIPTAHRLYTLMHDPQYRLSIAWQNVSYNQPPHLSFYLGEDMKKAPRPDIVLTKPGKTRIQK
;
A
#
# COMPACT_ATOMS: atom_id res chain seq x y z
N MET A 1 62.03 -24.09 -32.42
CA MET A 1 60.87 -24.57 -31.65
C MET A 1 60.34 -23.39 -30.80
N ARG A 2 59.24 -22.79 -31.22
CA ARG A 2 58.56 -21.69 -30.46
C ARG A 2 57.52 -22.33 -29.55
N LYS A 3 57.59 -22.08 -28.23
CA LYS A 3 56.59 -22.53 -27.25
C LYS A 3 55.37 -21.58 -27.30
N PRO A 4 54.13 -22.09 -27.33
CA PRO A 4 52.96 -21.24 -27.21
C PRO A 4 52.80 -20.80 -25.75
N ILE A 5 52.62 -19.49 -25.53
CA ILE A 5 52.22 -18.91 -24.24
C ILE A 5 50.69 -18.94 -24.21
N LEU A 6 50.16 -19.73 -23.27
CA LEU A 6 48.71 -19.82 -22.99
C LEU A 6 48.32 -18.68 -22.05
N TYR A 7 47.60 -17.69 -22.56
CA TYR A 7 46.96 -16.64 -21.75
C TYR A 7 45.70 -17.21 -21.09
N LEU A 8 45.74 -17.45 -19.81
CA LEU A 8 44.56 -17.76 -19.01
C LEU A 8 43.81 -16.45 -18.72
N LEU A 9 42.70 -16.20 -19.44
CA LEU A 9 41.78 -15.10 -19.12
C LEU A 9 41.02 -15.51 -17.84
N PHE A 10 41.33 -14.89 -16.71
CA PHE A 10 40.50 -14.93 -15.51
C PHE A 10 39.30 -13.99 -15.74
N ILE A 11 38.15 -14.54 -16.03
CA ILE A 11 36.89 -13.81 -15.97
C ILE A 11 36.55 -13.70 -14.48
N LEU A 12 36.88 -12.56 -13.87
CA LEU A 12 36.33 -12.16 -12.59
C LEU A 12 34.85 -11.82 -12.79
N SER A 13 33.97 -12.78 -12.53
CA SER A 13 32.56 -12.51 -12.31
C SER A 13 32.45 -11.71 -11.01
N PHE A 14 32.28 -10.40 -11.11
CA PHE A 14 31.79 -9.58 -10.00
C PHE A 14 30.34 -10.00 -9.74
N THR A 15 30.11 -10.92 -8.83
CA THR A 15 28.81 -11.03 -8.19
C THR A 15 28.65 -9.78 -7.32
N SER A 16 27.87 -8.84 -7.75
CA SER A 16 27.42 -7.75 -6.90
C SER A 16 26.66 -8.39 -5.74
N LEU A 17 27.24 -8.35 -4.56
CA LEU A 17 26.56 -8.72 -3.31
C LEU A 17 25.57 -7.57 -3.01
N TYR A 18 24.39 -7.62 -3.60
CA TYR A 18 23.30 -6.78 -3.16
C TYR A 18 22.88 -7.19 -1.77
N GLY A 19 22.62 -6.24 -0.89
CA GLY A 19 22.07 -6.52 0.44
C GLY A 19 20.65 -7.05 0.28
N GLN A 20 20.32 -8.19 0.92
CA GLN A 20 18.94 -8.67 0.96
C GLN A 20 18.05 -7.68 1.73
N ARG A 21 16.85 -7.44 1.23
CA ARG A 21 15.85 -6.59 1.89
C ARG A 21 15.40 -7.24 3.20
N VAL A 22 15.44 -6.47 4.28
CA VAL A 22 14.98 -6.92 5.60
C VAL A 22 13.49 -6.66 5.71
N MET A 23 12.71 -7.71 6.00
CA MET A 23 11.25 -7.64 6.12
C MET A 23 10.77 -8.26 7.43
N GLU A 24 9.52 -7.99 7.80
CA GLU A 24 8.91 -8.49 9.03
C GLU A 24 8.89 -10.03 9.06
N ASN A 25 9.10 -10.59 10.25
CA ASN A 25 9.04 -12.02 10.49
C ASN A 25 7.61 -12.46 10.85
N LEU A 26 6.78 -12.64 9.83
CA LEU A 26 5.38 -13.00 9.99
C LEU A 26 5.21 -14.39 10.58
N ASP A 27 4.17 -14.56 11.38
CA ASP A 27 3.73 -15.85 11.84
C ASP A 27 2.98 -16.65 10.76
N ARG A 28 2.36 -17.79 11.11
CA ARG A 28 1.61 -18.64 10.17
C ARG A 28 0.30 -18.01 9.67
N GLY A 29 -0.17 -16.91 10.26
CA GLY A 29 -1.38 -16.20 9.86
C GLY A 29 -2.61 -17.11 9.74
N VAL A 30 -2.79 -18.06 10.66
CA VAL A 30 -3.95 -18.96 10.63
C VAL A 30 -5.22 -18.16 10.86
N VAL A 31 -6.16 -18.28 9.92
CA VAL A 31 -7.51 -17.74 10.06
C VAL A 31 -8.53 -18.84 9.87
N ALA A 32 -9.62 -18.80 10.63
CA ALA A 32 -10.72 -19.74 10.52
C ALA A 32 -12.06 -19.02 10.63
N VAL A 33 -12.93 -19.19 9.63
CA VAL A 33 -14.25 -18.55 9.62
C VAL A 33 -15.35 -19.58 9.43
N ARG A 34 -16.43 -19.42 10.19
CA ARG A 34 -17.64 -20.25 10.02
C ARG A 34 -18.41 -19.74 8.82
N HIS A 35 -18.13 -20.31 7.64
CA HIS A 35 -18.74 -19.87 6.37
C HIS A 35 -20.09 -20.54 6.08
N LYS A 36 -20.39 -21.69 6.74
CA LYS A 36 -21.69 -22.39 6.68
C LYS A 36 -22.08 -22.88 8.08
N PRO A 37 -23.35 -23.26 8.31
CA PRO A 37 -23.81 -23.71 9.63
C PRO A 37 -23.00 -24.86 10.22
N ASP A 38 -22.46 -25.73 9.37
CA ASP A 38 -21.80 -26.98 9.74
C ASP A 38 -20.34 -27.08 9.31
N SER A 39 -19.75 -25.98 8.83
CA SER A 39 -18.38 -26.01 8.34
C SER A 39 -17.58 -24.73 8.60
N VAL A 40 -16.28 -24.93 8.76
CA VAL A 40 -15.28 -23.89 8.96
C VAL A 40 -14.29 -23.92 7.81
N PHE A 41 -14.08 -22.78 7.17
CA PHE A 41 -12.98 -22.58 6.24
C PHE A 41 -11.76 -22.11 7.02
N ILE A 42 -10.62 -22.72 6.79
CA ILE A 42 -9.35 -22.47 7.46
C ILE A 42 -8.32 -22.18 6.38
N SER A 43 -7.54 -21.11 6.52
CA SER A 43 -6.40 -20.81 5.65
C SER A 43 -5.19 -20.33 6.46
N TRP A 44 -4.00 -20.36 5.84
CA TRP A 44 -2.75 -20.02 6.50
C TRP A 44 -1.67 -19.61 5.49
N ARG A 45 -0.67 -18.86 5.94
CA ARG A 45 0.44 -18.40 5.09
C ARG A 45 1.42 -19.52 4.74
N LEU A 46 1.90 -19.49 3.51
CA LEU A 46 3.21 -20.00 3.10
C LEU A 46 4.17 -18.80 3.09
N LEU A 47 5.28 -18.89 3.81
CA LEU A 47 6.23 -17.77 3.88
C LEU A 47 7.20 -17.76 2.69
N GLY A 48 7.58 -16.60 2.18
CA GLY A 48 8.45 -16.44 1.02
C GLY A 48 9.85 -17.07 1.17
N THR A 49 10.31 -17.25 2.42
CA THR A 49 11.60 -17.89 2.74
C THR A 49 11.50 -19.40 2.91
N GLU A 50 10.29 -19.97 2.91
CA GLU A 50 10.06 -21.41 3.12
C GLU A 50 10.25 -22.22 1.83
N PRO A 51 10.57 -23.54 1.94
CA PRO A 51 10.61 -24.45 0.79
C PRO A 51 9.24 -24.59 0.13
N GLU A 52 9.16 -24.58 -1.20
CA GLU A 52 7.90 -24.72 -1.94
C GLU A 52 7.20 -26.08 -1.71
N ASN A 53 7.97 -27.11 -1.48
CA ASN A 53 7.46 -28.48 -1.22
C ASN A 53 7.07 -28.72 0.24
N LEU A 54 6.94 -27.66 1.05
CA LEU A 54 6.51 -27.74 2.43
C LEU A 54 5.12 -28.35 2.51
N LEU A 55 4.91 -29.26 3.46
CA LEU A 55 3.62 -29.91 3.71
C LEU A 55 3.04 -29.38 5.02
N PHE A 56 1.70 -29.55 5.20
CA PHE A 56 1.03 -29.07 6.40
C PHE A 56 0.10 -30.10 7.01
N ASN A 57 0.05 -30.15 8.35
CA ASN A 57 -0.98 -30.80 9.13
C ASN A 57 -1.80 -29.75 9.89
N ILE A 58 -3.11 -29.99 9.98
CA ILE A 58 -4.05 -29.12 10.68
C ILE A 58 -4.57 -29.87 11.90
N TYR A 59 -4.62 -29.15 13.01
CA TYR A 59 -5.15 -29.66 14.27
C TYR A 59 -6.30 -28.80 14.75
N ARG A 60 -7.37 -29.48 15.23
CA ARG A 60 -8.51 -28.87 15.88
C ARG A 60 -8.53 -29.24 17.35
N THR A 61 -8.82 -28.28 18.21
CA THR A 61 -9.11 -28.49 19.63
C THR A 61 -10.53 -28.02 19.90
N SER A 62 -11.38 -28.88 20.48
CA SER A 62 -12.75 -28.54 20.89
C SER A 62 -12.85 -28.48 22.42
N GLY A 63 -13.37 -27.37 22.96
CA GLY A 63 -13.44 -27.10 24.38
C GLY A 63 -12.07 -27.24 25.06
N ASN A 64 -12.04 -28.00 26.15
CA ASN A 64 -10.81 -28.32 26.91
C ASN A 64 -10.14 -29.63 26.43
N GLY A 65 -10.48 -30.11 25.24
CA GLY A 65 -9.94 -31.35 24.68
C GLY A 65 -8.48 -31.26 24.25
N THR A 66 -7.92 -32.39 23.81
CA THR A 66 -6.59 -32.43 23.19
C THR A 66 -6.67 -32.12 21.70
N PRO A 67 -5.65 -31.49 21.11
CA PRO A 67 -5.60 -31.25 19.66
C PRO A 67 -5.67 -32.55 18.85
N VAL A 68 -6.56 -32.60 17.88
CA VAL A 68 -6.78 -33.74 16.99
C VAL A 68 -6.42 -33.34 15.57
N LYS A 69 -5.57 -34.13 14.90
CA LYS A 69 -5.27 -33.94 13.48
C LYS A 69 -6.50 -34.20 12.64
N ILE A 70 -6.92 -33.24 11.80
CA ILE A 70 -8.15 -33.33 11.02
C ILE A 70 -7.95 -33.68 9.54
N ASN A 71 -6.75 -33.46 8.98
CA ASN A 71 -6.42 -33.88 7.62
C ASN A 71 -5.86 -35.33 7.63
N SER A 72 -6.34 -36.15 6.70
CA SER A 72 -5.92 -37.57 6.60
C SER A 72 -4.52 -37.74 6.01
N LYS A 73 -4.14 -36.86 5.08
CA LYS A 73 -2.82 -36.80 4.46
C LYS A 73 -2.28 -35.37 4.60
N PRO A 74 -0.96 -35.19 4.72
CA PRO A 74 -0.37 -33.86 4.69
C PRO A 74 -0.80 -33.07 3.45
N ILE A 75 -1.14 -31.79 3.64
CA ILE A 75 -1.58 -30.90 2.56
C ILE A 75 -0.37 -30.40 1.79
N SER A 76 -0.38 -30.60 0.47
CA SER A 76 0.68 -30.21 -0.47
C SER A 76 0.20 -29.26 -1.57
N THR A 77 -1.09 -28.97 -1.60
CA THR A 77 -1.73 -28.04 -2.55
C THR A 77 -1.86 -26.64 -1.93
N GLY A 78 -2.90 -25.91 -2.24
CA GLY A 78 -3.18 -24.60 -1.63
C GLY A 78 -3.19 -24.63 -0.09
N THR A 79 -2.97 -23.49 0.52
CA THR A 79 -2.88 -23.35 1.99
C THR A 79 -4.24 -23.08 2.61
N ASN A 80 -5.22 -23.93 2.31
CA ASN A 80 -6.58 -23.85 2.84
C ASN A 80 -7.19 -25.25 3.08
N PHE A 81 -8.22 -25.31 3.93
CA PHE A 81 -8.91 -26.54 4.30
C PHE A 81 -10.32 -26.25 4.80
N ILE A 82 -11.28 -27.15 4.50
CA ILE A 82 -12.64 -27.08 5.05
C ILE A 82 -12.85 -28.18 6.09
N ASP A 83 -13.13 -27.79 7.33
CA ASP A 83 -13.54 -28.70 8.39
C ASP A 83 -15.06 -28.78 8.48
N THR A 84 -15.62 -29.94 8.14
CA THR A 84 -17.05 -30.23 8.21
C THR A 84 -17.43 -31.07 9.44
N LYS A 85 -16.52 -31.25 10.40
CA LYS A 85 -16.71 -32.10 11.58
C LYS A 85 -16.52 -31.38 12.90
N ALA A 86 -16.44 -30.03 12.87
CA ALA A 86 -16.31 -29.22 14.08
C ALA A 86 -17.63 -29.21 14.87
N ASP A 87 -17.55 -29.43 16.18
CA ASP A 87 -18.65 -29.13 17.10
C ASP A 87 -18.60 -27.64 17.47
N LEU A 88 -19.32 -26.82 16.73
CA LEU A 88 -19.34 -25.35 16.89
C LEU A 88 -20.24 -24.87 18.05
N THR A 89 -20.82 -25.77 18.82
CA THR A 89 -21.48 -25.45 20.08
C THR A 89 -20.47 -25.23 21.21
N GLN A 90 -19.20 -25.60 20.98
CA GLN A 90 -18.08 -25.40 21.90
C GLN A 90 -17.05 -24.43 21.31
N ILE A 91 -16.23 -23.85 22.17
CA ILE A 91 -15.03 -23.11 21.72
C ILE A 91 -14.17 -24.06 20.90
N THR A 92 -13.82 -23.65 19.71
CA THR A 92 -13.01 -24.45 18.80
C THR A 92 -11.77 -23.66 18.37
N SER A 93 -10.60 -24.26 18.42
CA SER A 93 -9.38 -23.64 17.93
C SER A 93 -8.67 -24.48 16.89
N TYR A 94 -7.97 -23.80 15.97
CA TYR A 94 -7.21 -24.41 14.89
C TYR A 94 -5.75 -24.00 14.97
N THR A 95 -4.86 -24.97 14.74
CA THR A 95 -3.41 -24.75 14.57
C THR A 95 -2.91 -25.49 13.34
N VAL A 96 -1.85 -24.97 12.74
CA VAL A 96 -1.20 -25.53 11.56
C VAL A 96 0.26 -25.81 11.87
N ASN A 97 0.71 -27.05 11.56
CA ASN A 97 2.10 -27.44 11.68
C ASN A 97 2.69 -27.62 10.28
N ALA A 98 3.82 -27.00 10.01
CA ALA A 98 4.60 -27.30 8.81
C ALA A 98 5.37 -28.61 8.97
N ILE A 99 5.58 -29.34 7.87
CA ILE A 99 6.37 -30.57 7.83
C ILE A 99 7.62 -30.29 6.99
N ILE A 100 8.76 -30.20 7.66
CA ILE A 100 10.07 -29.93 7.06
C ILE A 100 10.90 -31.21 7.12
N ASN A 101 11.34 -31.72 5.97
CA ASN A 101 12.14 -32.96 5.88
C ASN A 101 11.49 -34.15 6.62
N GLY A 102 10.16 -34.28 6.52
CA GLY A 102 9.38 -35.36 7.14
C GLY A 102 9.14 -35.21 8.65
N LYS A 103 9.57 -34.11 9.26
CA LYS A 103 9.36 -33.79 10.68
C LYS A 103 8.44 -32.59 10.84
N GLU A 104 7.43 -32.70 11.70
CA GLU A 104 6.56 -31.57 12.03
C GLU A 104 7.33 -30.49 12.82
N SER A 105 7.05 -29.22 12.47
CA SER A 105 7.46 -28.07 13.25
C SER A 105 6.63 -27.90 14.52
N ASP A 106 6.98 -26.92 15.33
CA ASP A 106 6.11 -26.43 16.39
C ASP A 106 4.77 -25.94 15.82
N ARG A 107 3.75 -25.93 16.66
CA ARG A 107 2.42 -25.46 16.28
C ARG A 107 2.43 -23.96 16.07
N SER A 108 1.63 -23.51 15.09
CA SER A 108 1.30 -22.09 14.95
C SER A 108 0.58 -21.55 16.20
N LYS A 109 0.48 -20.24 16.32
CA LYS A 109 -0.53 -19.62 17.20
C LYS A 109 -1.92 -20.22 16.88
N PRO A 110 -2.79 -20.46 17.88
CA PRO A 110 -4.13 -20.97 17.63
C PRO A 110 -5.06 -19.85 17.18
N PHE A 111 -5.84 -20.07 16.13
CA PHE A 111 -7.00 -19.24 15.83
C PHE A 111 -8.23 -19.79 16.58
N ILE A 112 -8.95 -18.95 17.30
CA ILE A 112 -10.05 -19.35 18.19
C ILE A 112 -11.40 -18.91 17.63
N ILE A 113 -12.31 -19.85 17.46
CA ILE A 113 -13.73 -19.61 17.16
C ILE A 113 -14.52 -19.77 18.45
N PRO A 114 -15.19 -18.72 18.97
CA PRO A 114 -16.07 -18.83 20.12
C PRO A 114 -17.22 -19.80 19.91
N ALA A 115 -17.73 -20.41 20.99
CA ALA A 115 -18.91 -21.26 20.93
C ALA A 115 -20.11 -20.51 20.32
N ASN A 116 -20.86 -21.21 19.47
CA ASN A 116 -22.04 -20.67 18.79
C ASN A 116 -21.77 -19.39 17.94
N SER A 117 -20.54 -19.20 17.46
CA SER A 117 -20.21 -18.09 16.56
C SER A 117 -21.18 -18.02 15.38
N PRO A 118 -21.61 -16.84 14.94
CA PRO A 118 -22.48 -16.71 13.77
C PRO A 118 -21.78 -17.17 12.49
N VAL A 119 -22.57 -17.55 11.50
CA VAL A 119 -22.07 -17.76 10.14
C VAL A 119 -21.73 -16.39 9.55
N ARG A 120 -20.44 -16.15 9.30
CA ARG A 120 -19.95 -14.88 8.74
C ARG A 120 -18.59 -15.09 8.07
N GLN A 121 -18.34 -14.30 7.04
CA GLN A 121 -17.11 -14.34 6.24
C GLN A 121 -16.19 -13.15 6.56
N TYR A 122 -16.12 -12.75 7.83
CA TYR A 122 -15.29 -11.64 8.27
C TYR A 122 -14.87 -11.75 9.73
N LEU A 123 -13.78 -11.11 10.06
CA LEU A 123 -13.40 -10.79 11.43
C LEU A 123 -13.93 -9.40 11.79
N SER A 124 -14.51 -9.28 12.99
CA SER A 124 -15.06 -8.03 13.52
C SER A 124 -14.06 -7.40 14.47
N ILE A 125 -13.69 -6.17 14.20
CA ILE A 125 -12.81 -5.36 15.06
C ILE A 125 -13.66 -4.24 15.65
N PRO A 126 -14.00 -4.30 16.95
CA PRO A 126 -14.68 -3.21 17.63
C PRO A 126 -13.75 -1.99 17.73
N LEU A 127 -14.28 -0.80 17.47
CA LEU A 127 -13.54 0.45 17.48
C LEU A 127 -13.96 1.36 18.65
N GLN A 128 -13.04 2.23 19.06
CA GLN A 128 -13.26 3.35 19.97
C GLN A 128 -13.17 4.67 19.22
N THR A 129 -13.99 4.81 18.19
CA THR A 129 -14.01 6.01 17.34
C THR A 129 -14.44 7.24 18.15
N PRO A 130 -13.73 8.36 18.06
CA PRO A 130 -14.14 9.58 18.76
C PRO A 130 -15.51 10.09 18.28
N THR A 131 -16.29 10.66 19.17
CA THR A 131 -17.62 11.18 18.85
C THR A 131 -17.56 12.19 17.70
N GLY A 132 -18.37 11.97 16.66
CA GLY A 132 -18.42 12.81 15.46
C GLY A 132 -17.38 12.44 14.39
N TYR A 133 -16.57 11.43 14.62
CA TYR A 133 -15.61 10.87 13.66
C TYR A 133 -16.13 9.58 13.02
N ARG A 134 -15.44 9.15 12.00
CA ARG A 134 -15.67 7.86 11.32
C ARG A 134 -14.35 7.24 10.90
N PRO A 135 -14.27 5.89 10.82
CA PRO A 135 -13.14 5.19 10.24
C PRO A 135 -12.92 5.58 8.77
N HIS A 136 -11.66 5.75 8.39
CA HIS A 136 -11.23 6.08 7.04
C HIS A 136 -10.11 5.13 6.61
N ASP A 137 -9.08 5.61 5.90
CA ASP A 137 -7.99 4.78 5.42
C ASP A 137 -7.19 4.15 6.56
N ALA A 138 -6.74 2.94 6.31
CA ALA A 138 -5.89 2.19 7.22
C ALA A 138 -4.58 1.75 6.55
N SER A 139 -3.59 1.41 7.37
CA SER A 139 -2.39 0.70 6.97
C SER A 139 -2.09 -0.39 7.98
N ALA A 140 -1.35 -1.42 7.57
CA ALA A 140 -1.00 -2.56 8.41
C ALA A 140 0.50 -2.62 8.68
N GLY A 141 0.88 -3.05 9.88
CA GLY A 141 2.26 -3.33 10.27
C GLY A 141 2.29 -4.18 11.52
N ASP A 142 3.33 -4.97 11.70
CA ASP A 142 3.61 -5.69 12.94
C ASP A 142 4.18 -4.68 13.95
N LEU A 143 3.29 -4.06 14.75
CA LEU A 143 3.65 -2.95 15.63
C LEU A 143 4.36 -3.39 16.91
N ASP A 144 4.16 -4.63 17.36
CA ASP A 144 4.74 -5.16 18.60
C ASP A 144 5.74 -6.31 18.40
N GLY A 145 5.95 -6.75 17.16
CA GLY A 145 6.97 -7.72 16.78
C GLY A 145 6.54 -9.16 17.05
N ASP A 146 5.24 -9.44 17.10
CA ASP A 146 4.71 -10.75 17.41
C ASP A 146 4.39 -11.61 16.17
N GLY A 147 4.56 -11.05 14.96
CA GLY A 147 4.35 -11.67 13.66
C GLY A 147 2.92 -11.61 13.14
N GLU A 148 2.00 -10.98 13.86
CA GLU A 148 0.65 -10.61 13.40
C GLU A 148 0.64 -9.13 13.02
N TYR A 149 -0.27 -8.73 12.14
CA TYR A 149 -0.43 -7.33 11.80
C TYR A 149 -1.42 -6.63 12.73
N GLU A 150 -1.07 -5.43 13.17
CA GLU A 150 -1.99 -4.44 13.69
C GLU A 150 -2.41 -3.46 12.60
N LEU A 151 -3.51 -2.75 12.86
CA LEU A 151 -4.03 -1.72 11.97
C LEU A 151 -3.81 -0.33 12.57
N VAL A 152 -3.22 0.56 11.78
CA VAL A 152 -3.21 2.01 12.04
C VAL A 152 -4.31 2.64 11.19
N LEU A 153 -5.29 3.25 11.86
CA LEU A 153 -6.52 3.75 11.27
C LEU A 153 -6.63 5.26 11.40
N HIS A 154 -6.88 5.94 10.29
CA HIS A 154 -7.24 7.36 10.28
C HIS A 154 -8.72 7.52 10.66
N GLN A 155 -8.99 8.26 11.72
CA GLN A 155 -10.32 8.65 12.16
C GLN A 155 -10.60 10.06 11.66
N VAL A 156 -11.57 10.21 10.76
CA VAL A 156 -11.88 11.46 10.06
C VAL A 156 -13.13 12.11 10.63
N GLY A 157 -13.01 13.35 11.09
CA GLY A 157 -14.12 14.23 11.40
C GLY A 157 -14.59 15.02 10.18
N LYS A 158 -14.89 16.31 10.37
CA LYS A 158 -15.18 17.23 9.27
C LYS A 158 -13.89 17.56 8.52
N GLY A 159 -13.72 17.00 7.34
CA GLY A 159 -12.65 17.31 6.40
C GLY A 159 -13.09 18.20 5.25
N LEU A 160 -12.13 18.86 4.60
CA LEU A 160 -12.34 19.69 3.40
C LEU A 160 -11.17 19.50 2.43
N ASP A 161 -11.49 19.47 1.13
CA ASP A 161 -10.47 19.52 0.09
C ASP A 161 -9.65 20.82 0.14
N ASN A 162 -8.47 20.79 -0.42
CA ASN A 162 -7.53 21.93 -0.47
C ASN A 162 -8.10 23.16 -1.19
N SER A 163 -9.03 22.99 -2.12
CA SER A 163 -9.69 24.07 -2.84
C SER A 163 -10.71 24.83 -2.00
N PHE A 164 -11.26 24.21 -0.95
CA PHE A 164 -12.30 24.84 -0.11
C PHE A 164 -11.76 25.53 1.13
N ASN A 165 -12.38 26.63 1.51
CA ASN A 165 -12.13 27.34 2.76
C ASN A 165 -13.06 26.81 3.86
N GLY A 166 -12.63 26.93 5.11
CA GLY A 166 -13.40 26.55 6.29
C GLY A 166 -12.57 25.86 7.36
N LEU A 167 -13.10 25.84 8.56
CA LEU A 167 -12.52 25.08 9.66
C LEU A 167 -12.82 23.60 9.49
N THR A 168 -11.83 22.77 9.78
CA THR A 168 -11.91 21.31 9.83
C THR A 168 -11.75 20.82 11.26
N ASP A 169 -12.12 19.57 11.50
CA ASP A 169 -11.76 18.88 12.72
C ASP A 169 -10.26 18.54 12.72
N LYS A 170 -9.76 18.02 13.83
CA LYS A 170 -8.36 17.62 14.00
C LYS A 170 -8.20 16.20 13.47
N PRO A 171 -7.21 15.89 12.63
CA PRO A 171 -6.96 14.52 12.23
C PRO A 171 -6.55 13.66 13.45
N VAL A 172 -7.07 12.44 13.52
CA VAL A 172 -6.79 11.49 14.61
C VAL A 172 -6.36 10.16 14.01
N LEU A 173 -5.29 9.56 14.52
CA LEU A 173 -4.89 8.20 14.20
C LEU A 173 -5.03 7.32 15.43
N GLN A 174 -5.48 6.08 15.22
CA GLN A 174 -5.61 5.06 16.27
C GLN A 174 -4.98 3.75 15.78
N ALA A 175 -4.29 3.04 16.66
CA ALA A 175 -3.80 1.71 16.37
C ALA A 175 -4.60 0.65 17.12
N TYR A 176 -4.92 -0.44 16.43
CA TYR A 176 -5.72 -1.54 16.94
C TYR A 176 -5.09 -2.90 16.66
N LYS A 177 -5.15 -3.80 17.65
CA LYS A 177 -5.00 -5.23 17.39
C LYS A 177 -6.24 -5.78 16.68
N LEU A 178 -6.10 -6.93 16.04
CA LEU A 178 -7.21 -7.58 15.33
C LEU A 178 -8.35 -8.05 16.25
N ASP A 179 -8.14 -8.08 17.56
CA ASP A 179 -9.18 -8.34 18.55
C ASP A 179 -9.96 -7.09 19.02
N GLY A 180 -9.59 -5.91 18.49
CA GLY A 180 -10.18 -4.61 18.85
C GLY A 180 -9.51 -3.91 20.03
N THR A 181 -8.41 -4.44 20.55
CA THR A 181 -7.63 -3.74 21.59
C THR A 181 -7.03 -2.46 20.99
N LEU A 182 -7.45 -1.31 21.51
CA LEU A 182 -6.86 -0.01 21.18
C LEU A 182 -5.48 0.12 21.85
N LEU A 183 -4.43 0.25 21.04
CA LEU A 183 -3.07 0.42 21.52
C LEU A 183 -2.78 1.87 21.90
N TRP A 184 -3.13 2.81 21.02
CA TRP A 184 -2.92 4.24 21.23
C TRP A 184 -3.80 5.11 20.34
N THR A 185 -3.85 6.40 20.69
CA THR A 185 -4.46 7.47 19.92
C THR A 185 -3.47 8.61 19.75
N ILE A 186 -3.18 9.03 18.55
CA ILE A 186 -2.42 10.24 18.20
C ILE A 186 -3.39 11.29 17.68
N ASN A 187 -3.34 12.51 18.24
CA ASN A 187 -4.15 13.65 17.80
C ASN A 187 -3.22 14.67 17.14
N LEU A 188 -3.35 14.89 15.84
CA LEU A 188 -2.46 15.77 15.09
C LEU A 188 -2.67 17.27 15.38
N GLY A 189 -3.75 17.60 16.10
CA GLY A 189 -3.99 18.96 16.54
C GLY A 189 -4.63 19.86 15.48
N ARG A 190 -4.80 21.13 15.84
CA ARG A 190 -5.52 22.11 15.00
C ARG A 190 -4.69 22.70 13.86
N ASN A 191 -3.36 22.52 13.93
CA ASN A 191 -2.42 23.03 12.96
C ASN A 191 -2.08 22.03 11.83
N ILE A 192 -2.75 20.87 11.82
CA ILE A 192 -2.91 19.98 10.67
C ILE A 192 -4.36 20.06 10.24
N ARG A 193 -4.59 20.38 8.97
CA ARG A 193 -5.94 20.44 8.39
C ARG A 193 -6.43 19.02 8.07
N GLU A 194 -7.73 18.76 8.23
CA GLU A 194 -8.35 17.50 7.86
C GLU A 194 -8.78 17.49 6.39
N GLY A 195 -8.45 16.43 5.66
CA GLY A 195 -8.82 16.16 4.27
C GLY A 195 -7.82 15.24 3.59
N GLU A 196 -8.16 14.70 2.42
CA GLU A 196 -7.44 13.64 1.70
C GLU A 196 -5.94 13.91 1.47
N HIS A 197 -5.56 15.17 1.29
CA HIS A 197 -4.20 15.52 0.89
C HIS A 197 -3.32 16.01 2.04
N TYR A 198 -3.79 16.01 3.29
CA TYR A 198 -3.08 16.62 4.41
C TYR A 198 -2.38 15.62 5.32
N THR A 199 -2.95 14.43 5.50
CA THR A 199 -2.50 13.45 6.49
C THR A 199 -2.05 12.16 5.79
N GLN A 200 -0.77 12.10 5.46
CA GLN A 200 -0.12 10.91 4.89
C GLN A 200 0.65 10.22 6.02
N PHE A 201 0.47 8.92 6.18
CA PHE A 201 1.21 8.15 7.18
C PHE A 201 1.72 6.84 6.61
N ILE A 202 2.91 6.43 7.03
CA ILE A 202 3.61 5.23 6.59
C ILE A 202 3.81 4.32 7.79
N VAL A 203 3.45 3.05 7.63
CA VAL A 203 3.57 2.01 8.67
C VAL A 203 4.49 0.90 8.16
N ILE A 204 5.71 0.85 8.68
CA ILE A 204 6.72 -0.12 8.27
C ILE A 204 7.84 -0.20 9.30
N ASP A 205 8.51 -1.34 9.41
CA ASP A 205 9.75 -1.49 10.20
C ASP A 205 10.91 -0.74 9.52
N MET A 206 11.24 0.44 10.03
CA MET A 206 12.24 1.32 9.42
C MET A 206 13.66 0.99 9.84
N ASP A 207 13.88 0.44 11.02
CA ASP A 207 15.23 0.20 11.57
C ASP A 207 15.63 -1.27 11.62
N GLY A 208 14.73 -2.18 11.23
CA GLY A 208 14.98 -3.61 11.10
C GLY A 208 14.98 -4.34 12.45
N ASP A 209 14.27 -3.81 13.46
CA ASP A 209 14.18 -4.45 14.77
C ASP A 209 13.01 -5.46 14.86
N GLY A 210 12.15 -5.51 13.85
CA GLY A 210 10.99 -6.40 13.73
C GLY A 210 9.70 -5.79 14.24
N LYS A 211 9.68 -4.49 14.55
CA LYS A 211 8.49 -3.72 14.93
C LYS A 211 8.31 -2.54 14.00
N ALA A 212 7.13 -2.38 13.45
CA ALA A 212 6.85 -1.26 12.57
C ALA A 212 6.75 0.07 13.33
N GLU A 213 7.35 1.10 12.79
CA GLU A 213 7.13 2.48 13.18
C GLU A 213 5.99 3.10 12.38
N VAL A 214 5.52 4.27 12.85
CA VAL A 214 4.57 5.12 12.13
C VAL A 214 5.23 6.48 11.85
N ALA A 215 5.31 6.87 10.59
CA ALA A 215 5.93 8.12 10.17
C ALA A 215 4.92 9.04 9.50
N MET A 216 4.89 10.32 9.88
CA MET A 216 3.97 11.30 9.32
C MET A 216 4.38 12.74 9.57
N LYS A 217 3.70 13.64 8.84
CA LYS A 217 3.77 15.08 9.09
C LYS A 217 3.05 15.45 10.38
N THR A 218 3.68 16.29 11.21
CA THR A 218 3.12 16.84 12.44
C THR A 218 3.30 18.37 12.51
N ALA A 219 2.72 19.00 13.51
CA ALA A 219 2.83 20.45 13.73
C ALA A 219 2.74 20.76 15.23
N ASP A 220 2.88 22.05 15.56
CA ASP A 220 2.63 22.56 16.91
C ASP A 220 1.25 22.11 17.45
N GLY A 221 1.25 21.50 18.64
CA GLY A 221 0.05 21.01 19.29
C GLY A 221 -0.37 19.58 18.89
N THR A 222 0.44 18.85 18.12
CA THR A 222 0.26 17.39 17.97
C THR A 222 0.50 16.70 19.30
N ILE A 223 -0.37 15.75 19.67
CA ILE A 223 -0.29 14.96 20.91
C ILE A 223 -0.03 13.50 20.53
N ASP A 224 1.07 12.95 21.02
CA ASP A 224 1.47 11.57 20.75
C ASP A 224 0.65 10.54 21.56
N GLY A 225 0.87 9.25 21.30
CA GLY A 225 0.15 8.14 21.96
C GLY A 225 0.39 8.03 23.47
N LYS A 226 1.34 8.77 24.03
CA LYS A 226 1.62 8.87 25.47
C LYS A 226 1.13 10.18 26.08
N GLY A 227 0.45 11.03 25.29
CA GLY A 227 -0.06 12.33 25.75
C GLY A 227 0.99 13.45 25.74
N LYS A 228 2.18 13.21 25.17
CA LYS A 228 3.22 14.24 25.05
C LYS A 228 2.92 15.16 23.87
N VAL A 229 3.06 16.47 24.08
CA VAL A 229 2.87 17.48 23.04
C VAL A 229 4.15 17.64 22.21
N ILE A 230 4.00 17.68 20.89
CA ILE A 230 5.04 18.09 19.93
C ILE A 230 4.88 19.58 19.69
N GLY A 231 5.98 20.34 19.82
CA GLY A 231 5.98 21.80 19.66
C GLY A 231 5.17 22.54 20.73
N ASP A 232 4.49 23.61 20.34
CA ASP A 232 3.74 24.50 21.23
C ASP A 232 2.23 24.29 21.12
N SER A 233 1.59 23.74 22.15
CA SER A 233 0.14 23.47 22.19
C SER A 233 -0.75 24.71 22.22
N THR A 234 -0.18 25.89 22.53
CA THR A 234 -0.92 27.15 22.62
C THR A 234 -1.17 27.80 21.27
N LYS A 235 -0.40 27.44 20.26
CA LYS A 235 -0.43 28.03 18.92
C LYS A 235 -1.64 27.60 18.09
N ASP A 236 -2.15 28.54 17.32
CA ASP A 236 -3.21 28.33 16.34
C ASP A 236 -2.87 29.17 15.09
N TYR A 237 -2.42 28.47 14.04
CA TYR A 237 -2.00 29.09 12.77
C TYR A 237 -3.11 29.05 11.70
N ARG A 238 -4.32 28.63 12.06
CA ARG A 238 -5.44 28.61 11.10
C ARG A 238 -5.82 30.04 10.73
N SER A 239 -5.79 30.33 9.44
CA SER A 239 -6.14 31.64 8.91
C SER A 239 -7.57 32.04 9.31
N LYS A 240 -7.75 33.32 9.67
CA LYS A 240 -9.04 33.96 9.96
C LYS A 240 -9.54 34.82 8.79
N GLU A 241 -8.73 34.99 7.77
CA GLU A 241 -9.07 35.73 6.57
C GLU A 241 -10.13 34.98 5.74
N ALA A 242 -11.14 35.67 5.25
CA ALA A 242 -12.29 35.04 4.54
C ALA A 242 -11.84 34.16 3.35
N ARG A 243 -10.85 34.62 2.57
CA ARG A 243 -10.31 33.92 1.40
C ARG A 243 -9.56 32.64 1.74
N THR A 244 -9.03 32.54 2.93
CA THR A 244 -8.17 31.42 3.38
C THR A 244 -8.63 30.86 4.73
N LEU A 245 -9.87 31.09 5.11
CA LEU A 245 -10.41 30.66 6.40
C LEU A 245 -10.11 29.18 6.67
N GLY A 246 -9.49 28.92 7.82
CA GLY A 246 -9.15 27.57 8.28
C GLY A 246 -7.92 26.94 7.60
N LYS A 247 -7.32 27.58 6.59
CA LYS A 247 -6.05 27.15 6.00
C LYS A 247 -4.90 27.41 6.97
N VAL A 248 -3.88 26.55 6.96
CA VAL A 248 -2.66 26.69 7.78
C VAL A 248 -1.52 27.09 6.86
N LEU A 249 -1.31 28.40 6.69
CA LEU A 249 -0.35 28.95 5.74
C LEU A 249 0.96 29.42 6.38
N GLU A 250 1.06 29.35 7.70
CA GLU A 250 2.22 29.74 8.50
C GLU A 250 2.46 28.78 9.65
N GLY A 251 3.49 28.99 10.44
CA GLY A 251 3.90 28.15 11.55
C GLY A 251 4.82 27.01 11.11
N PRO A 252 5.44 26.32 12.10
CA PRO A 252 6.35 25.22 11.83
C PRO A 252 5.58 23.98 11.35
N GLU A 253 6.26 23.20 10.51
CA GLU A 253 5.84 21.89 10.09
C GLU A 253 6.95 20.91 10.46
N PHE A 254 6.59 19.76 11.01
CA PHE A 254 7.54 18.75 11.43
C PHE A 254 7.29 17.43 10.69
N PHE A 255 8.34 16.62 10.59
CA PHE A 255 8.30 15.22 10.28
C PHE A 255 8.61 14.43 11.54
N THR A 256 7.73 13.52 11.94
CA THR A 256 7.86 12.73 13.17
C THR A 256 7.73 11.24 12.89
N VAL A 257 8.62 10.46 13.49
CA VAL A 257 8.55 9.00 13.58
C VAL A 257 8.06 8.63 14.96
N PHE A 258 7.05 7.77 15.03
CA PHE A 258 6.44 7.28 16.26
C PHE A 258 6.70 5.79 16.43
N ASN A 259 6.85 5.35 17.66
CA ASN A 259 6.89 3.94 18.03
C ASN A 259 5.54 3.28 17.74
N GLY A 260 5.53 2.20 16.96
CA GLY A 260 4.29 1.54 16.54
C GLY A 260 3.49 0.94 17.68
N GLU A 261 4.15 0.32 18.67
CA GLU A 261 3.50 -0.34 19.80
C GLU A 261 2.84 0.66 20.77
N THR A 262 3.40 1.87 20.90
CA THR A 262 3.00 2.81 21.97
C THR A 262 2.50 4.15 21.48
N GLY A 263 2.68 4.50 20.20
CA GLY A 263 2.39 5.80 19.64
C GLY A 263 3.29 6.94 20.16
N ALA A 264 4.35 6.64 20.92
CA ALA A 264 5.27 7.65 21.45
C ALA A 264 6.12 8.27 20.35
N ALA A 265 6.29 9.58 20.33
CA ALA A 265 7.19 10.26 19.41
C ALA A 265 8.65 9.87 19.71
N LEU A 266 9.31 9.22 18.74
CA LEU A 266 10.70 8.77 18.82
C LEU A 266 11.69 9.83 18.34
N ALA A 267 11.40 10.42 17.18
CA ALA A 267 12.23 11.46 16.58
C ALA A 267 11.37 12.47 15.81
N THR A 268 11.71 13.74 15.93
CA THR A 268 11.03 14.84 15.22
C THR A 268 12.07 15.79 14.64
N THR A 269 11.86 16.22 13.40
CA THR A 269 12.69 17.21 12.70
C THR A 269 11.80 18.16 11.90
N ASP A 270 12.36 19.23 11.36
CA ASP A 270 11.64 20.11 10.45
C ASP A 270 11.22 19.36 9.19
N TYR A 271 10.01 19.65 8.72
CA TYR A 271 9.51 19.06 7.47
C TYR A 271 10.22 19.68 6.26
N ILE A 272 10.74 18.86 5.38
CA ILE A 272 11.33 19.28 4.11
C ILE A 272 10.43 18.82 2.97
N PRO A 273 10.08 19.72 2.05
CA PRO A 273 10.45 21.15 2.00
C PRO A 273 9.54 22.04 2.85
N SER A 274 10.04 23.22 3.21
CA SER A 274 9.18 24.30 3.72
C SER A 274 8.10 24.65 2.69
N ARG A 275 6.91 25.06 3.16
CA ARG A 275 5.82 25.56 2.29
C ARG A 275 6.14 26.83 1.53
N TYR A 276 7.16 27.57 1.96
CA TYR A 276 7.47 28.87 1.38
C TYR A 276 8.34 28.80 0.12
N PRO A 277 8.08 29.69 -0.86
CA PRO A 277 6.93 30.60 -0.92
C PRO A 277 5.64 29.83 -1.20
N THR A 278 4.52 30.23 -0.55
CA THR A 278 3.23 29.51 -0.65
C THR A 278 2.63 29.56 -2.06
N ASP A 279 2.99 30.56 -2.85
CA ASP A 279 2.57 30.74 -4.25
C ASP A 279 3.53 30.10 -5.27
N GLY A 280 4.52 29.34 -4.81
CA GLY A 280 5.53 28.71 -5.67
C GLY A 280 5.23 27.27 -6.11
N TRP A 281 4.04 26.71 -5.81
CA TRP A 281 3.75 25.28 -5.95
C TRP A 281 2.92 24.91 -7.17
N GLY A 282 2.44 25.88 -7.93
CA GLY A 282 1.77 25.68 -9.22
C GLY A 282 2.54 26.39 -10.34
N GLY A 283 1.87 26.68 -11.45
CA GLY A 283 2.37 27.53 -12.52
C GLY A 283 2.97 26.82 -13.73
N PRO A 284 3.84 27.49 -14.50
CA PRO A 284 4.32 26.96 -15.78
C PRO A 284 4.93 25.56 -15.69
N GLY A 285 4.56 24.68 -16.60
CA GLY A 285 4.99 23.28 -16.63
C GLY A 285 4.15 22.32 -15.78
N GLY A 286 3.20 22.86 -14.97
CA GLY A 286 2.29 22.08 -14.14
C GLY A 286 0.83 22.26 -14.53
N ASN A 287 -0.04 21.47 -13.91
CA ASN A 287 -1.48 21.66 -13.99
C ASN A 287 -1.93 22.71 -12.97
N GLY A 288 -2.80 23.62 -13.38
CA GLY A 288 -3.31 24.70 -12.55
C GLY A 288 -2.30 25.82 -12.23
N GLY A 289 -2.81 27.01 -12.03
CA GLY A 289 -2.01 28.20 -11.74
C GLY A 289 -1.40 28.24 -10.34
N ASN A 290 -0.44 29.12 -10.14
CA ASN A 290 0.02 29.47 -8.82
C ASN A 290 -1.09 30.14 -8.00
N ASP A 291 -1.13 29.81 -6.72
CA ASP A 291 -2.00 30.48 -5.76
C ASP A 291 -1.30 30.62 -4.39
N ASN A 292 -1.74 31.59 -3.61
CA ASN A 292 -1.27 31.81 -2.25
C ASN A 292 -2.29 31.38 -1.18
N THR A 293 -3.24 30.53 -1.56
CA THR A 293 -4.29 30.03 -0.67
C THR A 293 -3.94 28.68 -0.04
N GLY A 294 -2.78 28.11 -0.37
CA GLY A 294 -2.34 26.80 0.10
C GLY A 294 -2.91 25.61 -0.71
N ASN A 295 -3.73 25.86 -1.74
CA ASN A 295 -4.29 24.75 -2.53
C ASN A 295 -3.18 23.91 -3.19
N ARG A 296 -2.17 24.53 -3.77
CA ARG A 296 -1.06 23.82 -4.41
C ARG A 296 0.09 23.48 -3.44
N ALA A 297 0.30 24.28 -2.38
CA ALA A 297 1.33 24.05 -1.37
C ALA A 297 1.02 22.87 -0.43
N ASP A 298 -0.26 22.60 -0.15
CA ASP A 298 -0.67 21.56 0.80
C ASP A 298 -1.12 20.27 0.07
N ARG A 299 -0.32 19.81 -0.88
CA ARG A 299 -0.47 18.57 -1.63
C ARG A 299 0.66 17.64 -1.24
N PHE A 300 0.35 16.64 -0.40
CA PHE A 300 1.33 15.74 0.17
C PHE A 300 1.15 14.33 -0.35
N LEU A 301 2.27 13.64 -0.58
CA LEU A 301 2.36 12.20 -0.73
C LEU A 301 3.44 11.68 0.22
N ALA A 302 3.49 10.37 0.42
CA ALA A 302 4.55 9.71 1.16
C ALA A 302 4.71 8.27 0.69
N CYS A 303 5.90 7.70 0.87
CA CYS A 303 6.15 6.28 0.67
C CYS A 303 7.30 5.80 1.55
N ALA A 304 7.48 4.49 1.60
CA ALA A 304 8.70 3.84 2.03
C ALA A 304 9.39 3.23 0.81
N ALA A 305 10.72 3.16 0.82
CA ALA A 305 11.52 2.61 -0.27
C ALA A 305 12.84 2.02 0.26
N TYR A 306 13.29 0.91 -0.29
CA TYR A 306 14.59 0.31 0.02
C TYR A 306 15.72 1.00 -0.75
N LEU A 307 15.96 2.30 -0.45
CA LEU A 307 16.94 3.14 -1.14
C LEU A 307 18.41 2.71 -0.93
N ASP A 308 18.68 1.82 0.00
CA ASP A 308 19.99 1.19 0.21
C ASP A 308 19.97 -0.32 -0.11
N GLY A 309 18.85 -0.83 -0.61
CA GLY A 309 18.62 -2.24 -0.91
C GLY A 309 18.47 -3.11 0.35
N LYS A 310 18.40 -2.53 1.56
CA LYS A 310 18.42 -3.30 2.81
C LYS A 310 17.31 -2.93 3.79
N LEU A 311 17.18 -1.66 4.14
CA LEU A 311 16.19 -1.18 5.12
C LEU A 311 15.36 -0.06 4.50
N PRO A 312 14.05 0.02 4.82
CA PRO A 312 13.19 1.08 4.28
C PRO A 312 13.65 2.48 4.73
N SER A 313 13.71 3.40 3.80
CA SER A 313 13.74 4.85 4.04
C SER A 313 12.33 5.38 3.86
N VAL A 314 11.95 6.44 4.57
CA VAL A 314 10.67 7.13 4.35
C VAL A 314 10.90 8.34 3.45
N VAL A 315 10.06 8.50 2.43
CA VAL A 315 10.08 9.64 1.52
C VAL A 315 8.84 10.48 1.74
N MET A 316 9.03 11.69 2.25
CA MET A 316 7.96 12.66 2.45
C MET A 316 7.94 13.64 1.28
N CYS A 317 6.78 13.81 0.66
CA CYS A 317 6.65 14.56 -0.58
C CYS A 317 5.74 15.77 -0.39
N ARG A 318 5.99 16.82 -1.19
CA ARG A 318 5.11 18.00 -1.32
C ARG A 318 5.06 18.45 -2.77
N GLY A 319 3.85 18.68 -3.26
CA GLY A 319 3.58 19.18 -4.60
C GLY A 319 3.62 18.11 -5.69
N TYR A 320 2.73 18.27 -6.65
CA TYR A 320 2.66 17.41 -7.86
C TYR A 320 2.03 18.15 -9.05
N TYR A 321 1.39 19.30 -8.84
CA TYR A 321 0.81 20.11 -9.92
C TYR A 321 1.81 21.06 -10.58
N GLY A 322 2.90 21.37 -9.91
CA GLY A 322 3.97 22.27 -10.38
C GLY A 322 5.28 21.88 -9.73
N ARG A 323 5.82 22.76 -8.85
CA ARG A 323 6.98 22.40 -8.04
C ARG A 323 6.72 21.08 -7.31
N THR A 324 7.65 20.17 -7.39
CA THR A 324 7.59 18.83 -6.82
C THR A 324 8.84 18.58 -6.00
N VAL A 325 8.66 18.16 -4.75
CA VAL A 325 9.77 17.86 -3.85
C VAL A 325 9.55 16.53 -3.16
N LEU A 326 10.57 15.66 -3.22
CA LEU A 326 10.65 14.40 -2.49
C LEU A 326 11.85 14.51 -1.53
N ALA A 327 11.63 14.23 -0.24
CA ALA A 327 12.66 14.25 0.78
C ALA A 327 12.76 12.88 1.45
N ALA A 328 13.88 12.19 1.25
CA ALA A 328 14.14 10.87 1.81
C ALA A 328 14.81 10.96 3.18
N TRP A 329 14.37 10.10 4.09
CA TRP A 329 14.80 10.05 5.47
C TRP A 329 15.09 8.63 5.93
N ASP A 330 16.20 8.45 6.63
CA ASP A 330 16.54 7.22 7.33
C ASP A 330 16.24 7.36 8.81
N TYR A 331 15.47 6.42 9.37
CA TYR A 331 15.37 6.25 10.80
C TYR A 331 16.24 5.06 11.20
N ARG A 332 17.35 5.30 11.88
CA ARG A 332 18.33 4.28 12.25
C ARG A 332 18.90 4.57 13.64
N ASN A 333 18.93 3.55 14.51
CA ASN A 333 19.47 3.68 15.86
C ASN A 333 18.88 4.86 16.67
N GLY A 334 17.57 5.08 16.55
CA GLY A 334 16.84 6.17 17.22
C GLY A 334 17.12 7.56 16.67
N LYS A 335 17.70 7.68 15.47
CA LYS A 335 18.01 8.95 14.82
C LYS A 335 17.35 9.04 13.46
N LEU A 336 16.78 10.21 13.18
CA LEU A 336 16.22 10.59 11.90
C LEU A 336 17.26 11.42 11.14
N THR A 337 17.63 10.96 9.93
CA THR A 337 18.67 11.57 9.11
C THR A 337 18.17 11.77 7.69
N SER A 338 18.28 12.99 7.16
CA SER A 338 17.97 13.23 5.74
C SER A 338 19.00 12.52 4.85
N ARG A 339 18.50 11.73 3.90
CA ARG A 339 19.34 11.01 2.92
C ARG A 339 19.60 11.89 1.69
N TRP A 340 18.54 12.37 1.06
CA TRP A 340 18.58 13.27 -0.09
C TRP A 340 17.28 14.06 -0.21
N VAL A 341 17.33 15.13 -1.00
CA VAL A 341 16.16 15.93 -1.38
C VAL A 341 16.19 16.13 -2.89
N PHE A 342 15.16 15.63 -3.58
CA PHE A 342 14.85 15.97 -4.96
C PHE A 342 13.92 17.17 -4.99
N ASP A 343 14.24 18.23 -5.73
CA ASP A 343 13.44 19.45 -5.80
C ASP A 343 13.49 20.03 -7.22
N THR A 344 12.36 20.10 -7.88
CA THR A 344 12.23 20.68 -9.22
C THR A 344 12.35 22.20 -9.23
N LYS A 345 12.31 22.86 -8.07
CA LYS A 345 12.47 24.30 -7.80
C LYS A 345 11.43 25.18 -8.45
N ASP A 346 11.47 25.30 -9.77
CA ASP A 346 10.52 26.11 -10.55
C ASP A 346 9.82 25.24 -11.61
N GLY A 347 8.78 25.77 -12.22
CA GLY A 347 7.99 25.07 -13.22
C GLY A 347 8.69 24.83 -14.57
N LYS A 348 9.98 25.20 -14.74
CA LYS A 348 10.75 25.00 -15.98
C LYS A 348 11.50 23.68 -16.01
N ASN A 349 11.64 23.04 -14.87
CA ASN A 349 12.27 21.74 -14.76
C ASN A 349 11.36 20.68 -15.44
N PRO A 350 11.90 19.76 -16.27
CA PRO A 350 11.10 18.76 -16.98
C PRO A 350 10.34 17.79 -16.06
N PHE A 351 10.71 17.71 -14.79
CA PHE A 351 10.04 16.92 -13.76
C PHE A 351 8.92 17.67 -13.03
N SER A 352 8.76 18.99 -13.25
CA SER A 352 7.68 19.76 -12.62
C SER A 352 6.31 19.37 -13.17
N GLY A 353 5.31 19.23 -12.28
CA GLY A 353 3.94 18.96 -12.64
C GLY A 353 3.68 17.55 -13.18
N GLN A 354 4.56 16.60 -12.87
CA GLN A 354 4.46 15.21 -13.34
C GLN A 354 3.89 14.25 -12.30
N GLY A 355 3.68 14.69 -11.06
CA GLY A 355 3.20 13.83 -9.99
C GLY A 355 1.69 13.58 -10.05
N ASN A 356 1.26 12.44 -9.55
CA ASN A 356 -0.15 12.03 -9.46
C ASN A 356 -0.68 12.19 -8.03
N HIS A 357 -1.95 11.80 -7.81
CA HIS A 357 -2.54 11.65 -6.47
C HIS A 357 -2.13 10.35 -5.77
N ASN A 358 -1.26 9.57 -6.36
CA ASN A 358 -0.57 8.42 -5.78
C ASN A 358 0.80 8.26 -6.42
N LEU A 359 1.54 7.28 -5.95
CA LEU A 359 2.87 6.93 -6.44
C LEU A 359 3.06 5.41 -6.41
N SER A 360 4.16 4.91 -6.95
CA SER A 360 4.59 3.54 -6.76
C SER A 360 6.08 3.49 -6.46
N VAL A 361 6.51 2.44 -5.78
CA VAL A 361 7.91 2.23 -5.40
C VAL A 361 8.32 0.85 -5.84
N VAL A 362 9.38 0.76 -6.63
CA VAL A 362 9.85 -0.48 -7.21
C VAL A 362 11.27 -0.37 -7.74
N ASP A 363 12.02 -1.46 -7.76
CA ASP A 363 13.33 -1.59 -8.40
C ASP A 363 13.15 -1.67 -9.92
N VAL A 364 13.20 -0.50 -10.61
CA VAL A 364 12.93 -0.43 -12.07
C VAL A 364 14.11 -0.86 -12.93
N ASP A 365 15.33 -0.85 -12.39
CA ASP A 365 16.54 -1.14 -13.17
C ASP A 365 17.28 -2.42 -12.73
N ALA A 366 16.72 -3.12 -11.75
CA ALA A 366 17.20 -4.37 -11.17
C ALA A 366 18.59 -4.24 -10.50
N ASP A 367 18.83 -3.10 -9.83
CA ASP A 367 20.06 -2.87 -9.06
C ASP A 367 19.93 -3.26 -7.58
N GLY A 368 18.74 -3.74 -7.16
CA GLY A 368 18.41 -4.17 -5.81
C GLY A 368 17.95 -3.05 -4.88
N LYS A 369 17.79 -1.82 -5.39
CA LYS A 369 17.27 -0.67 -4.67
C LYS A 369 16.00 -0.18 -5.36
N ASP A 370 15.22 0.62 -4.67
CA ASP A 370 13.94 1.07 -5.19
C ASP A 370 14.01 2.48 -5.76
N GLU A 371 13.34 2.68 -6.90
CA GLU A 371 13.01 3.94 -7.49
C GLU A 371 11.59 4.35 -7.11
N ILE A 372 11.32 5.64 -7.23
CA ILE A 372 10.00 6.22 -6.95
C ILE A 372 9.37 6.66 -8.27
N VAL A 373 8.35 5.92 -8.71
CA VAL A 373 7.49 6.30 -9.83
C VAL A 373 6.47 7.31 -9.32
N TYR A 374 6.73 8.59 -9.56
CA TYR A 374 5.95 9.72 -9.07
C TYR A 374 5.06 10.29 -10.18
N GLY A 375 4.04 9.53 -10.59
CA GLY A 375 3.21 9.89 -11.75
C GLY A 375 3.95 9.67 -13.07
N ALA A 376 4.06 10.72 -13.88
CA ALA A 376 4.69 10.71 -15.20
C ALA A 376 6.22 10.92 -15.16
N MET A 377 6.87 10.67 -14.01
CA MET A 377 8.32 10.75 -13.82
C MET A 377 8.81 9.65 -12.88
N VAL A 378 10.11 9.35 -12.94
CA VAL A 378 10.79 8.44 -12.02
C VAL A 378 11.97 9.14 -11.38
N VAL A 379 12.11 8.96 -10.05
CA VAL A 379 13.24 9.43 -9.24
C VAL A 379 14.02 8.23 -8.75
N ASP A 380 15.31 8.21 -9.04
CA ASP A 380 16.27 7.17 -8.74
C ASP A 380 16.56 7.06 -7.21
N ASP A 381 17.04 5.92 -6.74
CA ASP A 381 17.39 5.60 -5.34
C ASP A 381 18.31 6.67 -4.71
N ASN A 382 19.11 7.31 -5.54
CA ASN A 382 20.08 8.35 -5.17
C ASN A 382 19.48 9.77 -5.15
N GLY A 383 18.18 9.94 -5.40
CA GLY A 383 17.46 11.22 -5.40
C GLY A 383 17.65 12.06 -6.65
N LYS A 384 18.09 11.48 -7.75
CA LYS A 384 18.14 12.17 -9.06
C LYS A 384 16.94 11.75 -9.91
N GLY A 385 16.45 12.68 -10.74
CA GLY A 385 15.44 12.32 -11.73
C GLY A 385 16.02 11.37 -12.77
N LEU A 386 15.39 10.20 -12.94
CA LEU A 386 15.81 9.21 -13.94
C LEU A 386 15.29 9.62 -15.32
N PHE A 387 14.00 9.83 -15.45
CA PHE A 387 13.35 10.38 -16.65
C PHE A 387 12.00 11.05 -16.31
N SER A 388 11.48 11.81 -17.27
CA SER A 388 10.13 12.35 -17.26
C SER A 388 9.51 12.16 -18.65
N THR A 389 8.28 11.66 -18.71
CA THR A 389 7.54 11.49 -19.97
C THR A 389 6.89 12.79 -20.46
N GLY A 390 6.73 13.77 -19.56
CA GLY A 390 6.04 15.02 -19.86
C GLY A 390 4.51 14.88 -19.94
N PHE A 391 3.91 13.73 -19.53
CA PHE A 391 2.47 13.48 -19.64
C PHE A 391 1.63 14.17 -18.58
N ARG A 392 2.31 14.80 -17.59
CA ARG A 392 1.69 15.63 -16.55
C ARG A 392 0.96 14.81 -15.47
N HIS A 393 0.19 15.51 -14.69
CA HIS A 393 -0.55 15.01 -13.55
C HIS A 393 -1.62 13.97 -13.91
N GLY A 394 -2.00 13.13 -12.94
CA GLY A 394 -3.11 12.17 -13.04
C GLY A 394 -3.58 11.69 -11.67
N ASP A 395 -4.72 11.01 -11.62
CA ASP A 395 -5.36 10.56 -10.39
C ASP A 395 -5.01 9.11 -10.00
N ALA A 396 -4.52 8.31 -10.93
CA ALA A 396 -4.20 6.90 -10.73
C ALA A 396 -2.86 6.54 -11.37
N LEU A 397 -2.27 5.46 -10.87
CA LEU A 397 -0.98 4.94 -11.36
C LEU A 397 -0.88 3.46 -11.01
N HIS A 398 -0.50 2.62 -11.98
CA HIS A 398 -0.30 1.20 -11.78
C HIS A 398 1.07 0.79 -12.34
N VAL A 399 1.86 0.08 -11.53
CA VAL A 399 3.22 -0.35 -11.91
C VAL A 399 3.39 -1.81 -11.55
N SER A 400 3.62 -2.66 -12.55
CA SER A 400 3.90 -4.08 -12.42
C SER A 400 4.49 -4.60 -13.74
N ASP A 401 4.78 -5.88 -13.84
CA ASP A 401 5.03 -6.58 -15.10
C ASP A 401 3.68 -6.79 -15.82
N LEU A 402 3.26 -5.80 -16.62
CA LEU A 402 1.94 -5.74 -17.26
C LEU A 402 1.95 -6.31 -18.67
N ASP A 403 3.03 -6.11 -19.43
CA ASP A 403 3.19 -6.59 -20.80
C ASP A 403 4.29 -7.66 -20.90
N LEU A 404 3.91 -8.93 -20.81
CA LEU A 404 4.83 -10.07 -20.87
C LEU A 404 5.69 -10.14 -22.15
N SER A 405 5.39 -9.33 -23.16
CA SER A 405 6.20 -9.21 -24.38
C SER A 405 7.37 -8.23 -24.26
N LYS A 406 7.45 -7.48 -23.14
CA LYS A 406 8.47 -6.48 -22.84
C LYS A 406 9.32 -6.94 -21.66
N PRO A 407 10.58 -6.59 -21.58
CA PRO A 407 11.40 -6.85 -20.40
C PRO A 407 11.22 -5.76 -19.34
N GLY A 408 11.04 -6.14 -18.10
CA GLY A 408 10.95 -5.23 -16.96
C GLY A 408 9.52 -4.88 -16.63
N LEU A 409 9.31 -3.75 -15.98
CA LEU A 409 8.01 -3.31 -15.50
C LEU A 409 7.46 -2.17 -16.34
N GLU A 410 6.14 -2.13 -16.47
CA GLU A 410 5.42 -1.06 -17.14
C GLU A 410 4.71 -0.16 -16.11
N VAL A 411 4.55 1.08 -16.52
CA VAL A 411 3.66 2.04 -15.87
C VAL A 411 2.45 2.23 -16.76
N PHE A 412 1.25 2.02 -16.19
CA PHE A 412 0.01 2.52 -16.75
C PHE A 412 -0.44 3.74 -15.98
N GLY A 413 -0.67 4.86 -16.66
CA GLY A 413 -1.13 6.11 -16.05
C GLY A 413 -2.29 6.74 -16.82
N PRO A 414 -3.46 6.97 -16.18
CA PRO A 414 -4.39 8.01 -16.60
C PRO A 414 -3.82 9.39 -16.29
N HIS A 415 -4.08 10.37 -17.15
CA HIS A 415 -3.60 11.73 -17.02
C HIS A 415 -4.75 12.74 -17.13
N GLU A 416 -4.70 13.75 -16.28
CA GLU A 416 -5.64 14.86 -16.30
C GLU A 416 -5.16 16.01 -17.19
N ILE A 417 -6.12 16.66 -17.84
CA ILE A 417 -5.90 17.85 -18.65
C ILE A 417 -6.72 18.99 -18.03
N GLU A 418 -6.31 19.45 -16.84
CA GLU A 418 -7.05 20.45 -16.07
C GLU A 418 -7.08 21.85 -16.72
N ASP A 419 -6.07 22.21 -17.52
CA ASP A 419 -5.90 23.57 -18.01
C ASP A 419 -6.62 23.90 -19.32
N HIS A 420 -7.70 23.18 -19.66
CA HIS A 420 -8.58 23.54 -20.75
C HIS A 420 -9.39 24.83 -20.51
N SER A 421 -9.36 25.41 -19.32
CA SER A 421 -10.12 26.60 -19.00
C SER A 421 -9.47 27.86 -19.57
N LYS A 422 -10.05 28.33 -20.62
CA LYS A 422 -10.15 29.74 -21.05
C LYS A 422 -9.06 30.67 -20.52
N GLY A 423 -7.94 30.75 -21.21
CA GLY A 423 -7.04 31.87 -21.11
C GLY A 423 -5.93 31.77 -20.07
N ASP A 424 -5.71 30.63 -19.46
CA ASP A 424 -4.51 30.39 -18.68
C ASP A 424 -3.29 30.28 -19.60
N SER A 425 -2.28 31.09 -19.33
CA SER A 425 -1.04 31.18 -20.10
C SER A 425 -0.18 29.91 -20.07
N GLY A 426 -0.72 28.80 -19.53
CA GLY A 426 -0.10 27.48 -19.42
C GLY A 426 -0.77 26.39 -20.25
N TYR A 427 -1.89 26.66 -20.91
CA TYR A 427 -2.54 25.68 -21.77
C TYR A 427 -1.68 25.40 -23.02
N VAL A 428 -1.18 24.19 -23.12
CA VAL A 428 -0.57 23.65 -24.34
C VAL A 428 -1.63 22.83 -25.04
N LYS A 429 -2.11 23.28 -26.20
CA LYS A 429 -2.83 22.44 -27.14
C LYS A 429 -1.92 21.25 -27.44
N ASP A 430 -2.46 20.04 -27.43
CA ASP A 430 -1.69 18.80 -27.51
C ASP A 430 -0.98 18.44 -26.18
N ALA A 431 -1.67 18.62 -25.05
CA ALA A 431 -1.14 18.38 -23.70
C ALA A 431 -0.74 16.92 -23.39
N GLY A 432 -0.93 16.04 -24.35
CA GLY A 432 -0.53 14.64 -24.25
C GLY A 432 -1.71 13.66 -24.19
N PRO A 433 -1.41 12.38 -23.92
CA PRO A 433 -2.42 11.35 -23.82
C PRO A 433 -3.21 11.48 -22.53
N GLY A 434 -4.51 11.14 -22.54
CA GLY A 434 -5.30 10.92 -21.34
C GLY A 434 -4.99 9.58 -20.66
N VAL A 435 -4.38 8.63 -21.39
CA VAL A 435 -3.82 7.39 -20.84
C VAL A 435 -2.55 7.00 -21.59
N ALA A 436 -1.59 6.44 -20.86
CA ALA A 436 -0.35 5.95 -21.46
C ALA A 436 0.16 4.67 -20.78
N VAL A 437 0.89 3.85 -21.55
CA VAL A 437 1.72 2.75 -21.06
C VAL A 437 3.16 3.02 -21.48
N TYR A 438 4.09 2.91 -20.54
CA TYR A 438 5.51 3.13 -20.81
C TYR A 438 6.39 2.29 -19.89
N SER A 439 7.64 2.08 -20.30
CA SER A 439 8.66 1.39 -19.51
C SER A 439 8.92 2.16 -18.22
N ALA A 440 8.82 1.49 -17.06
CA ALA A 440 9.17 2.05 -15.77
C ALA A 440 10.66 2.40 -15.65
N ARG A 441 11.52 1.71 -16.42
CA ARG A 441 12.97 1.89 -16.41
C ARG A 441 13.44 3.05 -17.30
N THR A 442 12.86 3.21 -18.50
CA THR A 442 13.42 4.10 -19.52
C THR A 442 12.49 5.24 -19.93
N GLY A 443 11.20 5.17 -19.59
CA GLY A 443 10.17 6.08 -20.10
C GLY A 443 9.82 5.86 -21.57
N GLU A 444 10.32 4.79 -22.21
CA GLU A 444 9.92 4.42 -23.57
C GLU A 444 8.40 4.17 -23.60
N VAL A 445 7.70 4.89 -24.47
CA VAL A 445 6.25 4.83 -24.54
C VAL A 445 5.80 3.73 -25.47
N TYR A 446 4.99 2.81 -24.94
CA TYR A 446 4.45 1.67 -25.68
C TYR A 446 3.05 1.94 -26.22
N PHE A 447 2.23 2.69 -25.48
CA PHE A 447 0.87 3.05 -25.88
C PHE A 447 0.50 4.47 -25.43
N LYS A 448 -0.32 5.15 -26.24
CA LYS A 448 -1.00 6.41 -25.94
C LYS A 448 -2.44 6.31 -26.38
N GLY A 449 -3.38 6.64 -25.49
CA GLY A 449 -4.81 6.66 -25.77
C GLY A 449 -5.49 7.90 -25.22
N ALA A 450 -6.78 8.04 -25.53
CA ALA A 450 -7.61 9.15 -25.05
C ALA A 450 -6.96 10.53 -25.28
N ILE A 451 -6.39 10.74 -26.46
CA ILE A 451 -5.67 11.98 -26.81
C ILE A 451 -6.56 13.20 -26.57
N ASP A 452 -6.03 14.23 -25.96
CA ASP A 452 -6.73 15.48 -25.60
C ASP A 452 -8.00 15.27 -24.75
N THR A 453 -8.05 14.15 -24.02
CA THR A 453 -9.17 13.81 -23.14
C THR A 453 -8.68 13.73 -21.71
N ASP A 454 -9.35 14.44 -20.81
CA ASP A 454 -9.15 14.34 -19.37
C ASP A 454 -9.62 12.98 -18.86
N VAL A 455 -8.70 12.18 -18.27
CA VAL A 455 -8.99 10.85 -17.73
C VAL A 455 -8.56 10.78 -16.26
N GLY A 456 -9.54 10.91 -15.36
CA GLY A 456 -9.27 10.88 -13.93
C GLY A 456 -8.99 9.48 -13.38
N ARG A 457 -9.57 8.41 -13.95
CA ARG A 457 -9.46 7.06 -13.38
C ARG A 457 -9.19 6.01 -14.45
N GLY A 458 -8.40 5.01 -14.07
CA GLY A 458 -8.15 3.81 -14.86
C GLY A 458 -7.41 2.78 -14.04
N VAL A 459 -7.45 1.54 -14.48
CA VAL A 459 -6.78 0.39 -13.86
C VAL A 459 -6.04 -0.40 -14.94
N ALA A 460 -4.90 -0.97 -14.59
CA ALA A 460 -4.22 -1.98 -15.37
C ALA A 460 -3.93 -3.19 -14.48
N GLU A 461 -4.49 -4.34 -14.85
CA GLU A 461 -4.35 -5.59 -14.10
C GLU A 461 -4.87 -6.79 -14.92
N ASN A 462 -4.43 -7.99 -14.58
CA ASN A 462 -4.95 -9.23 -15.16
C ASN A 462 -6.33 -9.55 -14.57
N ILE A 463 -7.40 -9.35 -15.35
CA ILE A 463 -8.79 -9.68 -14.97
C ILE A 463 -9.48 -10.66 -15.92
N ASP A 464 -8.84 -11.01 -17.03
CA ASP A 464 -9.36 -11.89 -18.07
C ASP A 464 -8.35 -12.96 -18.49
N GLY A 465 -8.38 -14.12 -17.87
CA GLY A 465 -7.45 -15.22 -18.15
C GLY A 465 -7.48 -15.76 -19.60
N ASP A 466 -8.39 -15.27 -20.44
CA ASP A 466 -8.40 -15.58 -21.88
C ASP A 466 -7.33 -14.79 -22.66
N ASN A 467 -6.76 -13.74 -22.08
CA ASN A 467 -5.73 -12.89 -22.68
C ASN A 467 -4.40 -13.02 -21.91
N PRO A 468 -3.26 -13.12 -22.59
CA PRO A 468 -1.95 -13.15 -21.92
C PRO A 468 -1.52 -11.75 -21.44
N GLY A 469 -0.98 -11.68 -20.22
CA GLY A 469 -0.56 -10.43 -19.60
C GLY A 469 -1.72 -9.70 -18.94
N ALA A 470 -1.51 -8.44 -18.58
CA ALA A 470 -2.54 -7.61 -17.99
C ALA A 470 -3.40 -6.90 -19.04
N GLU A 471 -4.58 -6.48 -18.62
CA GLU A 471 -5.45 -5.59 -19.39
C GLU A 471 -5.50 -4.21 -18.74
N MET A 472 -5.93 -3.23 -19.52
CA MET A 472 -6.17 -1.86 -19.08
C MET A 472 -7.54 -1.34 -19.50
N TRP A 473 -8.12 -0.53 -18.63
CA TRP A 473 -9.38 0.19 -18.89
C TRP A 473 -9.41 1.48 -18.09
N TRP A 474 -10.19 2.45 -18.54
CA TRP A 474 -10.23 3.79 -17.95
C TRP A 474 -11.59 4.44 -18.07
N SER A 475 -11.81 5.55 -17.38
CA SER A 475 -13.03 6.35 -17.47
C SER A 475 -13.24 6.82 -18.91
N GLY A 476 -14.36 6.41 -19.52
CA GLY A 476 -14.66 6.71 -20.92
C GLY A 476 -14.05 5.76 -21.92
N SER A 477 -13.35 4.69 -21.52
CA SER A 477 -12.93 3.63 -22.46
C SER A 477 -14.12 2.92 -23.08
N ASN A 478 -13.93 2.40 -24.28
CA ASN A 478 -14.98 1.69 -25.02
C ASN A 478 -14.94 0.17 -24.79
N GLY A 479 -14.15 -0.31 -23.85
CA GLY A 479 -13.96 -1.71 -23.53
C GLY A 479 -12.72 -1.98 -22.71
N LEU A 480 -12.44 -3.26 -22.49
CA LEU A 480 -11.19 -3.78 -21.95
C LEU A 480 -10.14 -3.83 -23.07
N HIS A 481 -8.93 -3.39 -22.81
CA HIS A 481 -7.83 -3.34 -23.78
C HIS A 481 -6.61 -4.09 -23.26
N ASN A 482 -5.87 -4.74 -24.14
CA ASN A 482 -4.52 -5.24 -23.81
C ASN A 482 -3.50 -4.09 -23.72
N MET A 483 -2.28 -4.36 -23.28
CA MET A 483 -1.23 -3.33 -23.14
C MET A 483 -0.79 -2.67 -24.46
N LYS A 484 -1.22 -3.20 -25.61
CA LYS A 484 -1.02 -2.58 -26.93
C LYS A 484 -2.15 -1.64 -27.34
N GLY A 485 -3.20 -1.52 -26.52
CA GLY A 485 -4.39 -0.72 -26.79
C GLY A 485 -5.43 -1.38 -27.67
N GLU A 486 -5.30 -2.66 -27.99
CA GLU A 486 -6.28 -3.42 -28.76
C GLU A 486 -7.43 -3.82 -27.83
N LYS A 487 -8.66 -3.60 -28.27
CA LYS A 487 -9.84 -3.98 -27.53
C LYS A 487 -10.00 -5.50 -27.49
N VAL A 488 -10.01 -6.08 -26.30
CA VAL A 488 -10.10 -7.54 -26.07
C VAL A 488 -11.41 -7.97 -25.41
N GLY A 489 -12.18 -7.03 -24.86
CA GLY A 489 -13.44 -7.40 -24.20
C GLY A 489 -14.39 -6.23 -23.96
N PRO A 490 -15.55 -6.49 -23.35
CA PRO A 490 -16.48 -5.45 -22.91
C PRO A 490 -15.87 -4.61 -21.79
N ASN A 491 -16.49 -3.43 -21.55
CA ASN A 491 -16.01 -2.54 -20.49
C ASN A 491 -16.26 -3.15 -19.10
N PRO A 492 -15.25 -3.19 -18.21
CA PRO A 492 -15.48 -3.59 -16.84
C PRO A 492 -16.46 -2.69 -16.09
N THR A 493 -17.10 -3.22 -15.04
CA THR A 493 -18.14 -2.52 -14.27
C THR A 493 -17.57 -1.49 -13.29
N SER A 494 -16.28 -1.55 -12.98
CA SER A 494 -15.55 -0.64 -12.09
C SER A 494 -14.19 -0.33 -12.67
N ASN A 495 -13.69 0.88 -12.43
CA ASN A 495 -12.34 1.34 -12.82
C ASN A 495 -11.56 1.94 -11.65
N GLY A 496 -11.86 1.51 -10.42
CA GLY A 496 -11.25 2.06 -9.23
C GLY A 496 -10.36 1.07 -8.47
N PHE A 497 -10.83 -0.14 -8.24
CA PHE A 497 -10.15 -1.09 -7.38
C PHE A 497 -10.31 -2.54 -7.86
N VAL A 498 -9.30 -3.37 -7.59
CA VAL A 498 -9.26 -4.80 -7.89
C VAL A 498 -8.66 -5.58 -6.72
N ILE A 499 -8.93 -6.89 -6.64
CA ILE A 499 -8.53 -7.76 -5.53
C ILE A 499 -8.32 -9.20 -6.00
N TRP A 500 -7.39 -9.94 -5.43
CA TRP A 500 -7.33 -11.40 -5.57
C TRP A 500 -8.27 -12.05 -4.55
N TRP A 501 -9.39 -12.58 -5.02
CA TRP A 501 -10.44 -13.08 -4.13
C TRP A 501 -10.84 -14.53 -4.37
N ASP A 502 -11.02 -14.96 -5.60
CA ASP A 502 -11.51 -16.30 -5.90
C ASP A 502 -10.40 -17.38 -5.96
N ALA A 503 -10.59 -18.43 -6.72
CA ALA A 503 -9.68 -19.59 -6.71
C ALA A 503 -8.56 -19.52 -7.74
N ASP A 504 -8.59 -18.58 -8.68
CA ASP A 504 -7.59 -18.43 -9.75
C ASP A 504 -6.69 -17.19 -9.55
N PHE A 505 -5.78 -16.93 -10.48
CA PHE A 505 -4.81 -15.84 -10.39
C PHE A 505 -5.27 -14.53 -11.07
N THR A 506 -6.47 -14.48 -11.64
CA THR A 506 -7.01 -13.21 -12.12
C THR A 506 -7.62 -12.41 -10.98
N ARG A 507 -7.57 -11.09 -11.07
CA ARG A 507 -8.19 -10.22 -10.06
C ARG A 507 -9.66 -9.95 -10.33
N GLU A 508 -10.41 -9.78 -9.28
CA GLU A 508 -11.81 -9.37 -9.32
C GLU A 508 -11.95 -7.86 -9.18
N LEU A 509 -13.01 -7.33 -9.79
CA LEU A 509 -13.38 -5.92 -9.70
C LEU A 509 -14.04 -5.62 -8.36
N VAL A 510 -13.64 -4.52 -7.71
CA VAL A 510 -14.27 -4.04 -6.48
C VAL A 510 -15.10 -2.80 -6.79
N SER A 511 -16.37 -2.82 -6.39
CA SER A 511 -17.30 -1.69 -6.53
C SER A 511 -18.11 -1.49 -5.24
N GLY A 512 -17.67 -0.61 -4.37
CA GLY A 512 -18.19 -0.49 -3.01
C GLY A 512 -17.99 -1.80 -2.26
N GLY A 513 -19.05 -2.36 -1.66
CA GLY A 513 -18.99 -3.66 -0.96
C GLY A 513 -19.12 -4.89 -1.86
N ARG A 514 -19.13 -4.77 -3.20
CA ARG A 514 -19.27 -5.88 -4.13
C ARG A 514 -17.93 -6.25 -4.74
N ILE A 515 -17.69 -7.56 -4.84
CA ILE A 515 -16.59 -8.15 -5.60
C ILE A 515 -17.20 -8.90 -6.78
N GLU A 516 -16.75 -8.59 -7.99
CA GLU A 516 -17.30 -9.08 -9.24
C GLU A 516 -16.21 -9.73 -10.08
N LYS A 517 -16.42 -10.98 -10.50
CA LYS A 517 -15.57 -11.63 -11.51
C LYS A 517 -15.92 -11.05 -12.88
N TYR A 518 -14.91 -10.64 -13.63
CA TYR A 518 -15.11 -10.13 -14.99
C TYR A 518 -15.88 -11.15 -15.85
N LYS A 519 -16.85 -10.71 -16.62
CA LYS A 519 -17.79 -11.52 -17.42
C LYS A 519 -18.70 -12.49 -16.62
N ALA A 520 -18.46 -12.73 -15.32
CA ALA A 520 -19.24 -13.70 -14.53
C ALA A 520 -20.16 -13.02 -13.49
N GLY A 521 -19.95 -11.74 -13.17
CA GLY A 521 -20.80 -10.97 -12.26
C GLY A 521 -20.38 -11.10 -10.78
N THR A 522 -21.30 -10.75 -9.88
CA THR A 522 -21.01 -10.66 -8.44
C THR A 522 -20.75 -12.02 -7.82
N ILE A 523 -19.60 -12.20 -7.19
CA ILE A 523 -19.21 -13.42 -6.46
C ILE A 523 -19.22 -13.21 -4.94
N PHE A 524 -19.15 -11.95 -4.49
CA PHE A 524 -19.23 -11.59 -3.08
C PHE A 524 -19.91 -10.23 -2.90
N ASN A 525 -20.62 -10.07 -1.79
CA ASN A 525 -21.23 -8.81 -1.40
C ASN A 525 -21.09 -8.64 0.12
N ALA A 526 -20.29 -7.67 0.54
CA ALA A 526 -20.22 -7.23 1.92
C ALA A 526 -21.55 -6.53 2.25
N GLN A 527 -22.48 -7.29 2.82
CA GLN A 527 -23.74 -6.73 3.32
C GLN A 527 -23.41 -5.77 4.45
N GLU A 528 -23.78 -4.51 4.31
CA GLU A 528 -23.51 -3.48 5.30
C GLU A 528 -21.99 -3.19 5.45
N GLY A 529 -21.56 -2.14 5.00
CA GLY A 529 -20.20 -1.66 5.13
C GLY A 529 -19.91 -0.78 3.95
N THR A 530 -19.78 0.49 4.24
CA THR A 530 -19.32 1.44 3.24
C THR A 530 -18.20 2.25 3.86
N SER A 531 -17.24 2.12 3.24
CA SER A 531 -15.94 2.69 3.32
C SER A 531 -15.83 4.18 3.28
N ALA A 532 -14.63 4.52 3.31
CA ALA A 532 -13.90 5.69 2.86
C ALA A 532 -14.52 6.39 1.62
N ARG A 533 -13.97 7.52 1.27
CA ARG A 533 -14.29 8.32 0.08
C ARG A 533 -14.27 7.47 -1.19
N PHE A 534 -15.15 7.75 -2.14
CA PHE A 534 -15.29 7.06 -3.44
C PHE A 534 -15.71 5.58 -3.37
N ARG A 535 -16.17 5.08 -2.25
CA ARG A 535 -16.52 3.66 -2.04
C ARG A 535 -15.33 2.71 -2.16
N ASN A 536 -14.13 3.21 -1.90
CA ASN A 536 -12.94 2.37 -1.78
C ASN A 536 -12.91 1.67 -0.42
N PRO A 537 -12.25 0.54 -0.29
CA PRO A 537 -12.02 -0.11 1.00
C PRO A 537 -11.15 0.76 1.92
N ASN A 538 -11.26 0.55 3.24
CA ASN A 538 -10.33 1.15 4.19
C ASN A 538 -8.90 0.63 3.99
N LEU A 539 -8.78 -0.64 3.57
CA LEU A 539 -7.53 -1.30 3.17
C LEU A 539 -7.86 -2.57 2.38
N THR A 540 -7.02 -2.94 1.40
CA THR A 540 -6.90 -4.30 0.87
C THR A 540 -5.48 -4.78 1.05
N ALA A 541 -5.31 -5.98 1.59
CA ALA A 541 -3.99 -6.58 1.79
C ALA A 541 -4.12 -8.09 2.07
N ASP A 542 -3.08 -8.87 1.76
CA ASP A 542 -2.89 -10.24 2.26
C ASP A 542 -2.48 -10.19 3.74
N LEU A 543 -3.46 -9.97 4.62
CA LEU A 543 -3.22 -9.77 6.06
C LEU A 543 -3.02 -11.09 6.81
N PHE A 544 -3.69 -12.15 6.38
CA PHE A 544 -3.64 -13.49 6.99
C PHE A 544 -4.21 -14.53 6.02
N GLY A 545 -4.16 -15.81 6.39
CA GLY A 545 -4.67 -16.86 5.53
C GLY A 545 -3.71 -17.19 4.39
N ASP A 546 -4.24 -17.51 3.23
CA ASP A 546 -3.44 -17.79 2.04
C ASP A 546 -3.05 -16.51 1.31
N TRP A 547 -2.47 -16.60 0.13
CA TRP A 547 -1.99 -15.47 -0.68
C TRP A 547 -3.09 -14.50 -1.17
N ARG A 548 -4.37 -14.82 -0.98
CA ARG A 548 -5.47 -13.96 -1.42
C ARG A 548 -5.69 -12.82 -0.43
N GLU A 549 -6.14 -11.69 -0.97
CA GLU A 549 -6.26 -10.47 -0.19
C GLU A 549 -7.50 -10.45 0.68
N GLU A 550 -7.39 -9.89 1.86
CA GLU A 550 -8.51 -9.42 2.65
C GLU A 550 -8.92 -8.02 2.21
N ILE A 551 -10.22 -7.71 2.42
CA ILE A 551 -10.77 -6.38 2.20
C ILE A 551 -11.43 -5.86 3.48
N ILE A 552 -11.06 -4.64 3.87
CA ILE A 552 -11.56 -4.01 5.09
C ILE A 552 -12.59 -2.94 4.74
N PHE A 553 -13.75 -3.04 5.38
CA PHE A 553 -14.78 -2.01 5.36
C PHE A 553 -15.20 -1.62 6.76
N SER A 554 -15.51 -0.34 6.98
CA SER A 554 -16.16 0.12 8.19
C SER A 554 -17.65 -0.21 8.16
N ASN A 555 -18.18 -0.69 9.29
CA ASN A 555 -19.61 -0.84 9.54
C ASN A 555 -20.05 0.18 10.59
N GLY A 556 -20.43 1.36 10.13
CA GLY A 556 -20.65 2.50 11.00
C GLY A 556 -19.35 2.99 11.66
N PRO A 557 -19.46 3.76 12.76
CA PRO A 557 -18.29 4.30 13.44
C PRO A 557 -17.59 3.30 14.38
N ASP A 558 -18.27 2.23 14.80
CA ASP A 558 -17.85 1.41 15.95
C ASP A 558 -17.26 0.06 15.55
N GLU A 559 -17.15 -0.25 14.26
CA GLU A 559 -16.68 -1.56 13.77
C GLU A 559 -15.91 -1.45 12.45
N LEU A 560 -14.75 -2.13 12.36
CA LEU A 560 -14.19 -2.57 11.10
C LEU A 560 -14.50 -4.06 10.88
N ARG A 561 -14.72 -4.42 9.63
CA ARG A 561 -14.89 -5.81 9.18
C ARG A 561 -13.80 -6.17 8.20
N ILE A 562 -12.98 -7.15 8.54
CA ILE A 562 -11.99 -7.74 7.64
C ILE A 562 -12.64 -8.94 6.98
N TYR A 563 -13.05 -8.80 5.75
CA TYR A 563 -13.61 -9.88 4.95
C TYR A 563 -12.48 -10.70 4.35
N THR A 564 -12.59 -12.04 4.46
CA THR A 564 -11.67 -13.00 3.85
C THR A 564 -12.46 -13.94 2.94
N THR A 565 -11.83 -14.42 1.88
CA THR A 565 -12.47 -15.40 1.00
C THR A 565 -12.64 -16.76 1.67
N THR A 566 -13.68 -17.51 1.28
CA THR A 566 -13.92 -18.88 1.73
C THR A 566 -14.02 -19.85 0.55
N ILE A 567 -13.61 -19.42 -0.62
CA ILE A 567 -13.55 -20.24 -1.84
C ILE A 567 -12.26 -21.08 -1.79
N PRO A 568 -12.33 -22.42 -1.82
CA PRO A 568 -11.12 -23.24 -1.83
C PRO A 568 -10.31 -23.03 -3.11
N THR A 569 -8.99 -22.95 -2.97
CA THR A 569 -8.06 -22.93 -4.11
C THR A 569 -7.01 -24.02 -3.99
N ALA A 570 -6.60 -24.58 -5.14
CA ALA A 570 -5.46 -25.48 -5.23
C ALA A 570 -4.15 -24.73 -5.53
N HIS A 571 -4.23 -23.45 -5.92
CA HIS A 571 -3.07 -22.63 -6.17
C HIS A 571 -2.29 -22.38 -4.90
N ARG A 572 -0.97 -22.44 -5.04
CA ARG A 572 -0.03 -22.35 -3.93
C ARG A 572 0.97 -21.23 -4.22
N LEU A 573 0.91 -20.18 -3.41
CA LEU A 573 1.81 -19.05 -3.49
C LEU A 573 2.22 -18.68 -2.05
N TYR A 574 3.39 -18.07 -1.90
CA TYR A 574 3.78 -17.44 -0.64
C TYR A 574 2.96 -16.17 -0.40
N THR A 575 2.88 -15.72 0.87
CA THR A 575 2.18 -14.49 1.21
C THR A 575 2.72 -13.32 0.39
N LEU A 576 1.81 -12.55 -0.22
CA LEU A 576 2.15 -11.38 -1.04
C LEU A 576 2.89 -10.32 -0.20
N MET A 577 2.70 -10.32 1.12
CA MET A 577 3.43 -9.43 2.04
C MET A 577 4.95 -9.70 2.08
N HIS A 578 5.42 -10.81 1.52
CA HIS A 578 6.84 -11.08 1.30
C HIS A 578 7.34 -10.70 -0.10
N ASP A 579 6.48 -10.17 -0.97
CA ASP A 579 6.92 -9.40 -2.15
C ASP A 579 7.21 -7.96 -1.71
N PRO A 580 8.45 -7.45 -1.84
CA PRO A 580 8.81 -6.13 -1.33
C PRO A 580 7.99 -4.99 -1.93
N GLN A 581 7.68 -5.03 -3.24
CA GLN A 581 6.85 -4.00 -3.88
C GLN A 581 5.43 -4.02 -3.32
N TYR A 582 4.83 -5.21 -3.17
CA TYR A 582 3.50 -5.35 -2.59
C TYR A 582 3.47 -4.84 -1.15
N ARG A 583 4.42 -5.24 -0.30
CA ARG A 583 4.51 -4.77 1.10
C ARG A 583 4.64 -3.25 1.20
N LEU A 584 5.46 -2.65 0.35
CA LEU A 584 5.58 -1.19 0.27
C LEU A 584 4.26 -0.55 -0.18
N SER A 585 3.54 -1.17 -1.13
CA SER A 585 2.22 -0.69 -1.56
C SER A 585 1.21 -0.66 -0.41
N ILE A 586 1.21 -1.65 0.48
CA ILE A 586 0.38 -1.65 1.68
C ILE A 586 0.75 -0.50 2.63
N ALA A 587 2.02 -0.15 2.75
CA ALA A 587 2.46 0.97 3.58
C ALA A 587 1.95 2.33 3.07
N TRP A 588 1.87 2.54 1.75
CA TRP A 588 1.43 3.80 1.15
C TRP A 588 -0.01 3.77 0.56
N GLN A 589 -0.76 2.66 0.67
CA GLN A 589 -2.13 2.57 0.12
C GLN A 589 -3.06 3.66 0.64
N ASN A 590 -2.88 4.11 1.89
CA ASN A 590 -3.64 5.20 2.51
C ASN A 590 -3.30 6.59 1.97
N VAL A 591 -2.29 6.72 1.11
CA VAL A 591 -1.74 8.04 0.71
C VAL A 591 -2.57 8.65 -0.39
N SER A 592 -3.19 9.80 -0.09
CA SER A 592 -4.08 10.58 -0.98
C SER A 592 -5.23 9.72 -1.56
N TYR A 593 -5.21 9.37 -2.84
CA TYR A 593 -6.24 8.48 -3.42
C TYR A 593 -5.74 7.04 -3.38
N ASN A 594 -6.30 6.24 -2.46
CA ASN A 594 -5.89 4.84 -2.35
C ASN A 594 -6.13 4.05 -3.65
N GLN A 595 -5.18 3.19 -3.98
CA GLN A 595 -5.14 2.37 -5.18
C GLN A 595 -4.86 0.91 -4.78
N PRO A 596 -5.25 -0.09 -5.61
CA PRO A 596 -4.91 -1.48 -5.36
C PRO A 596 -3.39 -1.67 -5.31
N PRO A 597 -2.87 -2.53 -4.41
CA PRO A 597 -1.45 -2.86 -4.37
C PRO A 597 -1.05 -3.71 -5.58
N HIS A 598 0.22 -3.63 -6.00
CA HIS A 598 0.77 -4.38 -7.12
C HIS A 598 1.98 -5.19 -6.71
N LEU A 599 2.16 -6.36 -7.36
CA LEU A 599 3.33 -7.21 -7.22
C LEU A 599 4.49 -6.71 -8.09
N SER A 600 5.70 -7.13 -7.73
CA SER A 600 6.92 -6.92 -8.53
C SER A 600 6.99 -7.83 -9.77
N PHE A 601 5.99 -8.67 -9.99
CA PHE A 601 5.92 -9.66 -11.07
C PHE A 601 4.47 -9.87 -11.50
N TYR A 602 4.29 -10.38 -12.72
CA TYR A 602 2.99 -10.78 -13.23
C TYR A 602 2.46 -12.02 -12.51
N LEU A 603 1.22 -11.97 -12.05
CA LEU A 603 0.51 -13.12 -11.50
C LEU A 603 -0.66 -13.50 -12.42
N GLY A 604 -0.59 -14.68 -13.03
CA GLY A 604 -1.60 -15.19 -13.95
C GLY A 604 -1.44 -16.69 -14.21
N GLU A 605 -2.46 -17.32 -14.82
CA GLU A 605 -2.48 -18.77 -15.11
C GLU A 605 -1.42 -19.19 -16.12
N ASP A 606 -0.99 -18.28 -16.96
CA ASP A 606 0.09 -18.46 -17.96
C ASP A 606 1.49 -18.21 -17.40
N MET A 607 1.58 -17.77 -16.15
CA MET A 607 2.85 -17.62 -15.43
C MET A 607 3.52 -18.98 -15.22
N LYS A 608 4.77 -19.12 -15.60
CA LYS A 608 5.52 -20.38 -15.40
C LYS A 608 5.72 -20.69 -13.90
N LYS A 609 6.07 -19.69 -13.12
CA LYS A 609 6.34 -19.79 -11.69
C LYS A 609 6.53 -18.38 -11.10
N ALA A 610 5.96 -18.14 -9.92
CA ALA A 610 6.25 -16.93 -9.15
C ALA A 610 7.75 -16.84 -8.81
N PRO A 611 8.38 -15.67 -8.94
CA PRO A 611 9.75 -15.47 -8.51
C PRO A 611 9.85 -15.66 -7.00
N ARG A 612 10.98 -16.16 -6.53
CA ARG A 612 11.23 -16.28 -5.12
C ARG A 612 11.75 -14.94 -4.56
N PRO A 613 11.15 -14.39 -3.48
CA PRO A 613 11.60 -13.11 -2.95
C PRO A 613 13.03 -13.22 -2.40
N ASP A 614 13.87 -12.26 -2.75
CA ASP A 614 15.23 -12.13 -2.20
C ASP A 614 15.21 -11.26 -0.95
N ILE A 615 14.76 -11.85 0.16
CA ILE A 615 14.56 -11.19 1.44
C ILE A 615 15.21 -11.94 2.59
N VAL A 616 15.46 -11.21 3.67
CA VAL A 616 15.83 -11.77 4.97
C VAL A 616 14.83 -11.28 6.02
N LEU A 617 14.33 -12.20 6.83
CA LEU A 617 13.36 -11.85 7.87
C LEU A 617 14.08 -11.33 9.12
N THR A 618 13.46 -10.35 9.78
CA THR A 618 13.91 -9.88 11.11
C THR A 618 13.88 -11.03 12.11
N LYS A 619 14.74 -10.96 13.12
CA LYS A 619 14.76 -11.98 14.17
C LYS A 619 13.75 -11.59 15.26
N PRO A 620 12.85 -12.50 15.68
CA PRO A 620 11.96 -12.22 16.79
C PRO A 620 12.75 -11.79 18.03
N GLY A 621 12.38 -10.64 18.60
CA GLY A 621 12.68 -10.27 19.97
C GLY A 621 14.16 -10.28 20.39
N LYS A 622 15.07 -9.65 19.66
CA LYS A 622 16.28 -9.12 20.27
C LYS A 622 16.06 -7.66 20.66
N THR A 623 15.44 -7.44 21.81
CA THR A 623 15.57 -6.18 22.52
C THR A 623 17.05 -5.83 22.59
N ARG A 624 17.50 -4.82 21.85
CA ARG A 624 18.87 -4.30 22.01
C ARG A 624 18.98 -3.76 23.43
N ILE A 625 19.62 -4.51 24.32
CA ILE A 625 20.06 -3.99 25.60
C ILE A 625 20.99 -2.83 25.25
N GLN A 626 20.55 -1.61 25.55
CA GLN A 626 21.39 -0.42 25.49
C GLN A 626 22.60 -0.67 26.40
N LYS A 627 23.80 -0.66 25.81
CA LYS A 627 25.05 -0.50 26.53
C LYS A 627 25.45 0.95 26.54
#